data_ce21bb559eafdfc0e7e250a03c9a1d60
#
_entry.id   ce21bb559eafdfc0e7e250a03c9a1d60
#
_cell.length_a   1.000
_cell.length_b   1.000
_cell.length_c   1.000
_cell.angle_alpha   90.00
_cell.angle_beta   90.00
_cell.angle_gamma   90.00
#
_symmetry.space_group_name_H-M   'P 1'
#
loop_
_entity.id
_entity.type
_entity.pdbx_description
1 polymer ?
#
loop_
_entity_poly.entity_id
_entity_poly.type
_entity_poly.pdbx_seq_one_letter_code
_entity_poly.pdbx_strand_id
1 'polypeptide(L)'
;MTVAEDRLNAFLGRAVGDMAASVSAVLVLIGDELGLYSALAGQRLSPGELAEKTDTSERYVREWLANQAAGGYVDYDAQNDQYYLNEEQTLCLADPNGPVDLPGAYQIIRDLFHVRERAVENFRTGKGMEWGEHHPCLFEGTERFFRAGYNANLVSSWLPALDGVVEKLTAGARAADVGCGHGASTILMAQAFPTSEFVGIDYHGASIATATERAAKAGVTNAYFEAADATSYEGGDYDLIAFLDALSHCSFR
;
A
#
# COMPACT_ATOMS: atom_id res chain seq x y z
N MET A 1 5.28 46.77 -6.70
CA MET A 1 4.79 45.79 -7.71
C MET A 1 3.34 45.47 -7.37
N THR A 2 2.41 45.82 -8.24
CA THR A 2 0.98 45.44 -8.07
C THR A 2 0.85 43.96 -8.45
N VAL A 3 0.45 43.11 -7.50
CA VAL A 3 0.15 41.71 -7.78
C VAL A 3 -1.16 41.68 -8.59
N ALA A 4 -1.17 40.94 -9.71
CA ALA A 4 -2.39 40.75 -10.49
C ALA A 4 -3.37 39.88 -9.65
N GLU A 5 -4.53 40.40 -9.35
CA GLU A 5 -5.52 39.82 -8.46
C GLU A 5 -5.95 38.41 -8.92
N ASP A 6 -6.16 38.22 -10.22
CA ASP A 6 -6.52 36.93 -10.80
C ASP A 6 -5.46 35.85 -10.54
N ARG A 7 -4.16 36.20 -10.63
CA ARG A 7 -3.08 35.27 -10.37
C ARG A 7 -2.98 34.92 -8.89
N LEU A 8 -3.21 35.90 -8.02
CA LEU A 8 -3.25 35.67 -6.58
C LEU A 8 -4.41 34.70 -6.21
N ASN A 9 -5.60 34.97 -6.72
CA ASN A 9 -6.77 34.14 -6.46
C ASN A 9 -6.60 32.71 -6.99
N ALA A 10 -6.03 32.54 -8.17
CA ALA A 10 -5.72 31.23 -8.73
C ALA A 10 -4.69 30.46 -7.88
N PHE A 11 -3.67 31.13 -7.35
CA PHE A 11 -2.69 30.52 -6.44
C PHE A 11 -3.32 30.12 -5.10
N LEU A 12 -4.11 31.03 -4.50
CA LEU A 12 -4.82 30.75 -3.23
C LEU A 12 -5.81 29.60 -3.39
N GLY A 13 -6.55 29.53 -4.50
CA GLY A 13 -7.46 28.42 -4.78
C GLY A 13 -6.75 27.06 -4.80
N ARG A 14 -5.59 26.97 -5.44
CA ARG A 14 -4.76 25.73 -5.41
C ARG A 14 -4.29 25.41 -4.00
N ALA A 15 -3.71 26.37 -3.30
CA ALA A 15 -3.21 26.14 -1.95
C ALA A 15 -4.30 25.71 -0.97
N VAL A 16 -5.50 26.27 -1.08
CA VAL A 16 -6.68 25.85 -0.28
C VAL A 16 -7.09 24.43 -0.65
N GLY A 17 -7.08 24.08 -1.94
CA GLY A 17 -7.34 22.71 -2.40
C GLY A 17 -6.34 21.70 -1.82
N ASP A 18 -5.04 22.01 -1.86
CA ASP A 18 -3.99 21.15 -1.31
C ASP A 18 -4.15 20.98 0.21
N MET A 19 -4.47 22.04 0.93
CA MET A 19 -4.75 21.95 2.38
C MET A 19 -5.98 21.09 2.67
N ALA A 20 -7.07 21.24 1.91
CA ALA A 20 -8.28 20.45 2.07
C ALA A 20 -8.01 18.96 1.80
N ALA A 21 -7.27 18.64 0.73
CA ALA A 21 -6.86 17.27 0.42
C ALA A 21 -6.01 16.67 1.54
N SER A 22 -5.08 17.45 2.11
CA SER A 22 -4.23 16.99 3.23
C SER A 22 -5.04 16.66 4.50
N VAL A 23 -6.07 17.43 4.80
CA VAL A 23 -6.98 17.17 5.93
C VAL A 23 -7.85 15.93 5.63
N SER A 24 -8.39 15.82 4.42
CA SER A 24 -9.18 14.67 4.00
C SER A 24 -8.38 13.37 4.04
N ALA A 25 -7.07 13.41 3.75
CA ALA A 25 -6.19 12.26 3.84
C ALA A 25 -6.17 11.63 5.26
N VAL A 26 -6.23 12.45 6.30
CA VAL A 26 -6.33 11.95 7.69
C VAL A 26 -7.65 11.22 7.92
N LEU A 27 -8.74 11.71 7.35
CA LEU A 27 -10.05 11.07 7.47
C LEU A 27 -10.13 9.75 6.68
N VAL A 28 -9.40 9.63 5.56
CA VAL A 28 -9.27 8.35 4.84
C VAL A 28 -8.59 7.30 5.74
N LEU A 29 -7.49 7.67 6.41
CA LEU A 29 -6.80 6.78 7.34
C LEU A 29 -7.67 6.38 8.54
N ILE A 30 -8.45 7.32 9.10
CA ILE A 30 -9.40 7.04 10.18
C ILE A 30 -10.47 6.06 9.71
N GLY A 31 -11.03 6.26 8.51
CA GLY A 31 -12.03 5.39 7.92
C GLY A 31 -11.52 3.95 7.70
N ASP A 32 -10.30 3.82 7.25
CA ASP A 32 -9.62 2.53 7.09
C ASP A 32 -9.37 1.84 8.44
N GLU A 33 -8.75 2.56 9.38
CA GLU A 33 -8.38 2.03 10.70
C GLU A 33 -9.61 1.56 11.51
N LEU A 34 -10.74 2.27 11.39
CA LEU A 34 -12.01 1.93 12.05
C LEU A 34 -12.89 0.98 11.22
N GLY A 35 -12.47 0.58 10.02
CA GLY A 35 -13.24 -0.31 9.15
C GLY A 35 -14.52 0.29 8.58
N LEU A 36 -14.63 1.63 8.51
CA LEU A 36 -15.85 2.32 8.05
C LEU A 36 -16.13 2.03 6.57
N TYR A 37 -15.11 2.02 5.71
CA TYR A 37 -15.27 1.66 4.30
C TYR A 37 -15.70 0.21 4.12
N SER A 38 -15.08 -0.72 4.83
CA SER A 38 -15.43 -2.15 4.77
C SER A 38 -16.86 -2.40 5.25
N ALA A 39 -17.32 -1.63 6.25
CA ALA A 39 -18.69 -1.73 6.76
C ALA A 39 -19.72 -1.17 5.79
N LEU A 40 -19.36 -0.19 4.94
CA LEU A 40 -20.22 0.36 3.89
C LEU A 40 -20.26 -0.51 2.62
N ALA A 41 -19.25 -1.37 2.39
CA ALA A 41 -19.14 -2.17 1.17
C ALA A 41 -20.40 -3.04 0.97
N GLY A 42 -21.08 -2.85 -0.17
CA GLY A 42 -22.30 -3.57 -0.53
C GLY A 42 -23.53 -3.20 0.30
N GLN A 43 -23.49 -2.12 1.09
CA GLN A 43 -24.59 -1.68 1.95
C GLN A 43 -24.89 -0.18 1.79
N ARG A 44 -26.12 0.19 2.18
CA ARG A 44 -26.56 1.58 2.33
C ARG A 44 -26.90 1.78 3.79
N LEU A 45 -26.17 2.64 4.48
CA LEU A 45 -26.29 2.83 5.92
C LEU A 45 -26.48 4.32 6.27
N SER A 46 -27.32 4.56 7.26
CA SER A 46 -27.35 5.86 7.95
C SER A 46 -26.11 6.01 8.84
N PRO A 47 -25.78 7.23 9.30
CA PRO A 47 -24.69 7.45 10.24
C PRO A 47 -24.78 6.62 11.51
N GLY A 48 -26.01 6.45 12.04
CA GLY A 48 -26.26 5.64 13.24
C GLY A 48 -26.02 4.15 13.03
N GLU A 49 -26.50 3.59 11.90
CA GLU A 49 -26.27 2.17 11.56
C GLU A 49 -24.80 1.85 11.31
N LEU A 50 -24.08 2.77 10.65
CA LEU A 50 -22.64 2.60 10.45
C LEU A 50 -21.89 2.65 11.79
N ALA A 51 -22.23 3.60 12.66
CA ALA A 51 -21.62 3.73 13.97
C ALA A 51 -21.85 2.50 14.86
N GLU A 52 -23.07 1.97 14.87
CA GLU A 52 -23.39 0.72 15.60
C GLU A 52 -22.58 -0.46 15.06
N LYS A 53 -22.49 -0.60 13.75
CA LYS A 53 -21.79 -1.70 13.08
C LYS A 53 -20.28 -1.69 13.33
N THR A 54 -19.69 -0.52 13.54
CA THR A 54 -18.24 -0.34 13.72
C THR A 54 -17.85 -0.02 15.17
N ASP A 55 -18.78 -0.08 16.11
CA ASP A 55 -18.58 0.28 17.52
C ASP A 55 -17.93 1.68 17.68
N THR A 56 -18.47 2.66 16.97
CA THR A 56 -17.97 4.03 16.93
C THR A 56 -19.05 5.04 17.35
N SER A 57 -18.67 6.30 17.54
CA SER A 57 -19.62 7.37 17.89
C SER A 57 -20.33 7.89 16.65
N GLU A 58 -21.68 7.83 16.63
CA GLU A 58 -22.50 8.37 15.54
C GLU A 58 -22.16 9.84 15.22
N ARG A 59 -21.89 10.67 16.23
CA ARG A 59 -21.54 12.06 16.03
C ARG A 59 -20.32 12.22 15.13
N TYR A 60 -19.25 11.45 15.36
CA TYR A 60 -18.03 11.50 14.57
C TYR A 60 -18.20 10.84 13.20
N VAL A 61 -18.93 9.72 13.13
CA VAL A 61 -19.24 9.04 11.87
C VAL A 61 -20.04 9.95 10.93
N ARG A 62 -20.98 10.74 11.44
CA ARG A 62 -21.75 11.71 10.66
C ARG A 62 -20.86 12.78 10.01
N GLU A 63 -19.92 13.35 10.76
CA GLU A 63 -18.98 14.34 10.24
C GLU A 63 -18.00 13.72 9.23
N TRP A 64 -17.55 12.51 9.51
CA TRP A 64 -16.70 11.75 8.61
C TRP A 64 -17.39 11.46 7.28
N LEU A 65 -18.61 10.95 7.31
CA LEU A 65 -19.43 10.68 6.12
C LEU A 65 -19.68 11.94 5.31
N ALA A 66 -20.00 13.06 5.96
CA ALA A 66 -20.21 14.35 5.29
C ALA A 66 -18.95 14.81 4.55
N ASN A 67 -17.77 14.69 5.17
CA ASN A 67 -16.49 15.00 4.51
C ASN A 67 -16.23 14.05 3.34
N GLN A 68 -16.39 12.72 3.53
CA GLN A 68 -16.13 11.73 2.51
C GLN A 68 -17.07 11.88 1.32
N ALA A 69 -18.34 12.21 1.55
CA ALA A 69 -19.30 12.48 0.48
C ALA A 69 -18.97 13.78 -0.28
N ALA A 70 -18.57 14.83 0.43
CA ALA A 70 -18.13 16.09 -0.20
C ALA A 70 -16.86 15.89 -1.04
N GLY A 71 -15.98 14.96 -0.65
CA GLY A 71 -14.76 14.60 -1.36
C GLY A 71 -14.95 13.56 -2.47
N GLY A 72 -16.14 12.96 -2.60
CA GLY A 72 -16.44 11.93 -3.60
C GLY A 72 -15.92 10.55 -3.26
N TYR A 73 -15.49 10.29 -2.01
CA TYR A 73 -15.05 8.99 -1.53
C TYR A 73 -16.20 8.08 -1.10
N VAL A 74 -17.36 8.66 -0.80
CA VAL A 74 -18.59 7.98 -0.41
C VAL A 74 -19.74 8.66 -1.13
N ASP A 75 -20.73 7.93 -1.59
CA ASP A 75 -21.95 8.47 -2.16
C ASP A 75 -23.03 8.66 -1.10
N TYR A 76 -23.89 9.66 -1.32
CA TYR A 76 -24.98 10.02 -0.41
C TYR A 76 -26.33 9.97 -1.11
N ASP A 77 -27.25 9.19 -0.56
CA ASP A 77 -28.66 9.14 -0.95
C ASP A 77 -29.47 10.11 -0.08
N ALA A 78 -29.73 11.30 -0.58
CA ALA A 78 -30.48 12.35 0.14
C ALA A 78 -31.96 12.01 0.38
N GLN A 79 -32.55 11.04 -0.34
CA GLN A 79 -33.96 10.65 -0.15
C GLN A 79 -34.12 9.77 1.08
N ASN A 80 -33.12 8.93 1.35
CA ASN A 80 -33.17 7.95 2.43
C ASN A 80 -32.22 8.29 3.59
N ASP A 81 -31.47 9.39 3.51
CA ASP A 81 -30.40 9.78 4.47
C ASP A 81 -29.39 8.65 4.69
N GLN A 82 -28.95 8.03 3.59
CA GLN A 82 -28.03 6.89 3.61
C GLN A 82 -26.78 7.15 2.80
N TYR A 83 -25.69 6.55 3.24
CA TYR A 83 -24.39 6.57 2.58
C TYR A 83 -24.01 5.17 2.07
N TYR A 84 -23.26 5.12 0.98
CA TYR A 84 -22.82 3.86 0.37
C TYR A 84 -21.56 4.07 -0.46
N LEU A 85 -20.89 2.96 -0.78
CA LEU A 85 -19.82 2.93 -1.77
C LEU A 85 -20.39 2.42 -3.09
N ASN A 86 -20.09 3.11 -4.19
CA ASN A 86 -20.29 2.55 -5.53
C ASN A 86 -19.23 1.45 -5.82
N GLU A 87 -19.28 0.88 -7.01
CA GLU A 87 -18.40 -0.25 -7.37
C GLU A 87 -16.93 0.18 -7.36
N GLU A 88 -16.59 1.31 -7.97
CA GLU A 88 -15.23 1.82 -8.05
C GLU A 88 -14.68 2.21 -6.68
N GLN A 89 -15.48 2.84 -5.84
CA GLN A 89 -15.10 3.20 -4.48
C GLN A 89 -14.87 1.95 -3.63
N THR A 90 -15.72 0.93 -3.77
CA THR A 90 -15.58 -0.33 -3.05
C THR A 90 -14.27 -1.03 -3.42
N LEU A 91 -13.97 -1.15 -4.72
CA LEU A 91 -12.74 -1.76 -5.22
C LEU A 91 -11.46 -1.08 -4.72
N CYS A 92 -11.50 0.25 -4.53
CA CYS A 92 -10.30 1.02 -4.17
C CYS A 92 -10.15 1.27 -2.65
N LEU A 93 -11.25 1.20 -1.87
CA LEU A 93 -11.26 1.61 -0.47
C LEU A 93 -11.57 0.48 0.50
N ALA A 94 -12.22 -0.61 0.04
CA ALA A 94 -12.76 -1.63 0.91
C ALA A 94 -12.44 -3.08 0.49
N ASP A 95 -12.15 -3.33 -0.79
CA ASP A 95 -11.86 -4.67 -1.28
C ASP A 95 -10.36 -4.98 -1.18
N PRO A 96 -9.93 -5.94 -0.34
CA PRO A 96 -8.52 -6.31 -0.21
C PRO A 96 -7.94 -6.96 -1.49
N ASN A 97 -8.80 -7.37 -2.42
CA ASN A 97 -8.43 -7.94 -3.73
C ASN A 97 -8.67 -6.95 -4.88
N GLY A 98 -9.01 -5.71 -4.56
CA GLY A 98 -9.20 -4.64 -5.54
C GLY A 98 -7.92 -4.31 -6.32
N PRO A 99 -8.03 -3.55 -7.41
CA PRO A 99 -6.89 -3.24 -8.27
C PRO A 99 -5.89 -2.27 -7.62
N VAL A 100 -6.29 -1.56 -6.58
CA VAL A 100 -5.45 -0.63 -5.81
C VAL A 100 -5.98 -0.51 -4.37
N ASP A 101 -5.07 -0.45 -3.39
CA ASP A 101 -5.39 -0.14 -1.99
C ASP A 101 -5.06 1.34 -1.74
N LEU A 102 -6.06 2.23 -1.91
CA LEU A 102 -5.86 3.67 -1.69
C LEU A 102 -5.54 4.00 -0.22
N PRO A 103 -6.17 3.40 0.80
CA PRO A 103 -5.77 3.61 2.18
C PRO A 103 -4.29 3.28 2.44
N GLY A 104 -3.75 2.23 1.81
CA GLY A 104 -2.33 1.92 1.85
C GLY A 104 -1.46 3.05 1.29
N ALA A 105 -1.85 3.67 0.17
CA ALA A 105 -1.17 4.84 -0.37
C ALA A 105 -1.18 6.02 0.62
N TYR A 106 -2.27 6.24 1.34
CA TYR A 106 -2.35 7.28 2.38
C TYR A 106 -1.48 6.97 3.60
N GLN A 107 -1.24 5.70 3.93
CA GLN A 107 -0.26 5.31 4.96
C GLN A 107 1.18 5.71 4.56
N ILE A 108 1.54 5.58 3.29
CA ILE A 108 2.82 6.05 2.76
C ILE A 108 2.95 7.58 2.94
N ILE A 109 1.89 8.33 2.60
CA ILE A 109 1.88 9.79 2.78
C ILE A 109 2.00 10.18 4.26
N ARG A 110 1.38 9.43 5.17
CA ARG A 110 1.46 9.64 6.62
C ARG A 110 2.90 9.59 7.12
N ASP A 111 3.73 8.71 6.59
CA ASP A 111 5.15 8.62 6.97
C ASP A 111 5.89 9.95 6.75
N LEU A 112 5.61 10.67 5.67
CA LEU A 112 6.25 11.96 5.38
C LEU A 112 6.06 12.99 6.51
N PHE A 113 4.95 12.93 7.22
CA PHE A 113 4.71 13.77 8.41
C PHE A 113 5.51 13.29 9.62
N HIS A 114 5.70 11.99 9.80
CA HIS A 114 6.53 11.43 10.87
C HIS A 114 8.02 11.78 10.69
N VAL A 115 8.54 11.64 9.48
CA VAL A 115 9.96 11.86 9.20
C VAL A 115 10.31 13.31 8.86
N ARG A 116 9.34 14.24 8.90
CA ARG A 116 9.53 15.65 8.50
C ARG A 116 10.73 16.34 9.14
N GLU A 117 10.95 16.16 10.43
CA GLU A 117 12.06 16.81 11.15
C GLU A 117 13.40 16.27 10.66
N ARG A 118 13.49 14.95 10.47
CA ARG A 118 14.68 14.30 9.89
C ARG A 118 14.93 14.78 8.46
N ALA A 119 13.87 14.87 7.65
CA ALA A 119 13.98 15.40 6.29
C ALA A 119 14.54 16.83 6.27
N VAL A 120 14.07 17.72 7.16
CA VAL A 120 14.60 19.10 7.28
C VAL A 120 16.11 19.09 7.55
N GLU A 121 16.59 18.20 8.41
CA GLU A 121 18.04 18.09 8.69
C GLU A 121 18.80 17.52 7.48
N ASN A 122 18.23 16.55 6.79
CA ASN A 122 18.81 15.99 5.56
C ASN A 122 18.94 17.03 4.44
N PHE A 123 17.96 17.93 4.29
CA PHE A 123 18.03 19.06 3.37
C PHE A 123 19.19 20.00 3.68
N ARG A 124 19.57 20.15 4.96
CA ARG A 124 20.70 21.01 5.39
C ARG A 124 22.04 20.32 5.21
N THR A 125 22.11 19.03 5.45
CA THR A 125 23.36 18.28 5.56
C THR A 125 23.73 17.50 4.30
N GLY A 126 22.77 17.26 3.41
CA GLY A 126 22.92 16.36 2.26
C GLY A 126 22.97 14.88 2.63
N LYS A 127 22.67 14.52 3.90
CA LYS A 127 22.57 13.12 4.30
C LYS A 127 21.30 12.51 3.75
N GLY A 128 21.35 11.23 3.37
CA GLY A 128 20.17 10.43 3.06
C GLY A 128 19.42 10.00 4.32
N MET A 129 18.35 9.26 4.09
CA MET A 129 17.61 8.53 5.12
C MET A 129 17.47 7.09 4.64
N GLU A 130 17.89 6.15 5.49
CA GLU A 130 17.78 4.75 5.15
C GLU A 130 16.32 4.28 5.26
N TRP A 131 15.95 3.27 4.50
CA TRP A 131 14.59 2.71 4.52
C TRP A 131 14.15 2.33 5.93
N GLY A 132 15.00 1.68 6.70
CA GLY A 132 14.73 1.27 8.10
C GLY A 132 14.56 2.41 9.09
N GLU A 133 14.87 3.67 8.73
CA GLU A 133 14.68 4.86 9.59
C GLU A 133 13.27 5.47 9.50
N HIS A 134 12.45 4.97 8.59
CA HIS A 134 11.07 5.39 8.39
C HIS A 134 10.12 4.85 9.47
N HIS A 135 8.95 5.46 9.60
CA HIS A 135 7.92 4.97 10.51
C HIS A 135 7.30 3.65 9.97
N PRO A 136 6.91 2.71 10.85
CA PRO A 136 6.32 1.42 10.43
C PRO A 136 5.15 1.52 9.45
N CYS A 137 4.38 2.61 9.48
CA CYS A 137 3.28 2.81 8.52
C CYS A 137 3.73 2.90 7.07
N LEU A 138 5.01 3.26 6.79
CA LEU A 138 5.55 3.24 5.43
C LEU A 138 5.62 1.81 4.90
N PHE A 139 6.19 0.89 5.68
CA PHE A 139 6.37 -0.50 5.25
C PHE A 139 5.04 -1.20 5.02
N GLU A 140 4.09 -0.99 5.93
CA GLU A 140 2.74 -1.54 5.81
C GLU A 140 1.98 -0.93 4.63
N GLY A 141 2.00 0.39 4.49
CA GLY A 141 1.31 1.10 3.42
C GLY A 141 1.87 0.75 2.05
N THR A 142 3.20 0.66 1.93
CA THR A 142 3.88 0.25 0.69
C THR A 142 3.47 -1.17 0.30
N GLU A 143 3.53 -2.10 1.24
CA GLU A 143 3.13 -3.48 1.00
C GLU A 143 1.64 -3.58 0.55
N ARG A 144 0.73 -2.92 1.26
CA ARG A 144 -0.70 -2.88 0.92
C ARG A 144 -0.93 -2.35 -0.49
N PHE A 145 -0.32 -1.22 -0.81
CA PHE A 145 -0.49 -0.56 -2.10
C PHE A 145 0.02 -1.41 -3.27
N PHE A 146 1.24 -1.96 -3.16
CA PHE A 146 1.83 -2.75 -4.24
C PHE A 146 1.24 -4.16 -4.33
N ARG A 147 0.83 -4.77 -3.22
CA ARG A 147 0.19 -6.10 -3.20
C ARG A 147 -1.02 -6.19 -4.13
N ALA A 148 -1.85 -5.14 -4.19
CA ALA A 148 -2.98 -5.08 -5.10
C ALA A 148 -2.53 -5.26 -6.56
N GLY A 149 -1.46 -4.55 -6.97
CA GLY A 149 -0.86 -4.69 -8.29
C GLY A 149 -0.26 -6.08 -8.54
N TYR A 150 0.41 -6.67 -7.55
CA TYR A 150 0.96 -8.02 -7.65
C TYR A 150 -0.14 -9.07 -7.82
N ASN A 151 -1.20 -9.01 -7.01
CA ASN A 151 -2.34 -9.91 -7.12
C ASN A 151 -2.98 -9.87 -8.51
N ALA A 152 -3.12 -8.67 -9.07
CA ALA A 152 -3.76 -8.49 -10.36
C ALA A 152 -2.87 -8.93 -11.53
N ASN A 153 -1.54 -8.75 -11.46
CA ASN A 153 -0.70 -8.78 -12.65
C ASN A 153 0.50 -9.73 -12.59
N LEU A 154 1.06 -10.03 -11.40
CA LEU A 154 2.35 -10.71 -11.31
C LEU A 154 2.33 -12.07 -12.01
N VAL A 155 1.38 -12.93 -11.64
CA VAL A 155 1.28 -14.29 -12.19
C VAL A 155 0.55 -14.31 -13.54
N SER A 156 -0.44 -13.45 -13.72
CA SER A 156 -1.30 -13.44 -14.90
C SER A 156 -0.69 -12.73 -16.12
N SER A 157 0.22 -11.78 -15.89
CA SER A 157 0.70 -10.89 -16.95
C SER A 157 2.22 -10.69 -16.94
N TRP A 158 2.84 -10.38 -15.78
CA TRP A 158 4.25 -10.00 -15.76
C TRP A 158 5.18 -11.18 -15.96
N LEU A 159 4.97 -12.28 -15.21
CA LEU A 159 5.77 -13.51 -15.41
C LEU A 159 5.59 -14.12 -16.80
N PRO A 160 4.36 -14.19 -17.37
CA PRO A 160 4.17 -14.65 -18.76
C PRO A 160 4.81 -13.77 -19.84
N ALA A 161 5.08 -12.49 -19.56
CA ALA A 161 5.78 -11.61 -20.49
C ALA A 161 7.29 -11.91 -20.60
N LEU A 162 7.84 -12.75 -19.73
CA LEU A 162 9.24 -13.17 -19.73
C LEU A 162 9.36 -14.54 -20.41
N ASP A 163 10.14 -14.59 -21.49
CA ASP A 163 10.29 -15.81 -22.32
C ASP A 163 10.77 -17.01 -21.49
N GLY A 164 9.97 -18.08 -21.46
CA GLY A 164 10.31 -19.37 -20.84
C GLY A 164 10.31 -19.38 -19.30
N VAL A 165 9.97 -18.28 -18.62
CA VAL A 165 9.99 -18.20 -17.16
C VAL A 165 8.86 -19.02 -16.53
N VAL A 166 7.65 -18.94 -17.08
CA VAL A 166 6.49 -19.69 -16.55
C VAL A 166 6.71 -21.21 -16.68
N GLU A 167 7.26 -21.65 -17.81
CA GLU A 167 7.59 -23.06 -18.06
C GLU A 167 8.63 -23.56 -17.05
N LYS A 168 9.68 -22.79 -16.80
CA LYS A 168 10.71 -23.13 -15.80
C LYS A 168 10.13 -23.20 -14.40
N LEU A 169 9.37 -22.19 -13.98
CA LEU A 169 8.72 -22.14 -12.66
C LEU A 169 7.72 -23.30 -12.49
N THR A 170 7.02 -23.69 -13.54
CA THR A 170 6.12 -24.84 -13.51
C THR A 170 6.86 -26.17 -13.40
N ALA A 171 8.03 -26.30 -14.05
CA ALA A 171 8.84 -27.51 -14.02
C ALA A 171 9.64 -27.68 -12.70
N GLY A 172 9.81 -26.66 -11.94
CA GLY A 172 10.63 -26.63 -10.72
C GLY A 172 11.92 -25.83 -10.94
N ALA A 173 11.88 -24.56 -10.58
CA ALA A 173 12.98 -23.62 -10.72
C ALA A 173 13.31 -22.99 -9.36
N ARG A 174 14.41 -22.25 -9.31
CA ARG A 174 14.80 -21.45 -8.14
C ARG A 174 14.72 -19.97 -8.48
N ALA A 175 13.99 -19.20 -7.69
CA ALA A 175 13.80 -17.77 -7.91
C ALA A 175 14.15 -16.94 -6.67
N ALA A 176 14.75 -15.76 -6.89
CA ALA A 176 15.00 -14.78 -5.85
C ALA A 176 14.11 -13.54 -6.06
N ASP A 177 13.57 -13.03 -4.96
CA ASP A 177 12.81 -11.77 -4.87
C ASP A 177 13.59 -10.82 -3.97
N VAL A 178 14.35 -9.91 -4.58
CA VAL A 178 15.29 -9.02 -3.87
C VAL A 178 14.61 -7.70 -3.55
N GLY A 179 14.61 -7.32 -2.27
CA GLY A 179 13.79 -6.24 -1.73
C GLY A 179 12.35 -6.70 -1.51
N CYS A 180 12.16 -7.94 -1.05
CA CYS A 180 10.84 -8.58 -0.92
C CYS A 180 9.92 -7.94 0.14
N GLY A 181 10.45 -7.06 1.00
CA GLY A 181 9.69 -6.42 2.08
C GLY A 181 8.94 -7.43 2.96
N HIS A 182 7.63 -7.28 3.06
CA HIS A 182 6.76 -8.20 3.81
C HIS A 182 6.39 -9.50 3.04
N GLY A 183 7.04 -9.78 1.91
CA GLY A 183 6.96 -11.05 1.17
C GLY A 183 5.73 -11.23 0.30
N ALA A 184 4.97 -10.19 -0.03
CA ALA A 184 3.71 -10.32 -0.76
C ALA A 184 3.91 -10.98 -2.14
N SER A 185 4.86 -10.50 -2.93
CA SER A 185 5.23 -11.04 -4.24
C SER A 185 5.79 -12.46 -4.15
N THR A 186 6.71 -12.68 -3.22
CA THR A 186 7.35 -14.00 -2.98
C THR A 186 6.31 -15.06 -2.64
N ILE A 187 5.38 -14.76 -1.71
CA ILE A 187 4.31 -15.67 -1.30
C ILE A 187 3.38 -15.97 -2.47
N LEU A 188 3.00 -14.95 -3.25
CA LEU A 188 2.13 -15.10 -4.40
C LEU A 188 2.75 -16.01 -5.48
N MET A 189 4.04 -15.82 -5.78
CA MET A 189 4.77 -16.69 -6.71
C MET A 189 4.87 -18.13 -6.18
N ALA A 190 5.17 -18.30 -4.90
CA ALA A 190 5.29 -19.61 -4.28
C ALA A 190 3.96 -20.39 -4.27
N GLN A 191 2.85 -19.71 -4.08
CA GLN A 191 1.50 -20.32 -4.19
C GLN A 191 1.18 -20.72 -5.63
N ALA A 192 1.56 -19.90 -6.61
CA ALA A 192 1.29 -20.16 -8.02
C ALA A 192 2.15 -21.30 -8.60
N PHE A 193 3.37 -21.49 -8.08
CA PHE A 193 4.35 -22.47 -8.59
C PHE A 193 4.88 -23.37 -7.47
N PRO A 194 4.06 -24.33 -7.00
CA PRO A 194 4.39 -25.14 -5.82
C PRO A 194 5.58 -26.10 -6.02
N THR A 195 6.03 -26.31 -7.25
CA THR A 195 7.20 -27.14 -7.61
C THR A 195 8.51 -26.35 -7.56
N SER A 196 8.45 -25.03 -7.52
CA SER A 196 9.61 -24.13 -7.49
C SER A 196 9.94 -23.68 -6.08
N GLU A 197 11.19 -23.24 -5.88
CA GLU A 197 11.68 -22.65 -4.64
C GLU A 197 11.84 -21.14 -4.79
N PHE A 198 11.38 -20.39 -3.81
CA PHE A 198 11.45 -18.92 -3.79
C PHE A 198 12.23 -18.44 -2.58
N VAL A 199 13.16 -17.51 -2.80
CA VAL A 199 13.94 -16.86 -1.73
C VAL A 199 13.65 -15.38 -1.74
N GLY A 200 12.95 -14.89 -0.71
CA GLY A 200 12.74 -13.48 -0.47
C GLY A 200 13.91 -12.89 0.32
N ILE A 201 14.53 -11.86 -0.19
CA ILE A 201 15.71 -11.22 0.39
C ILE A 201 15.37 -9.76 0.67
N ASP A 202 15.64 -9.29 1.90
CA ASP A 202 15.52 -7.88 2.26
C ASP A 202 16.52 -7.57 3.39
N TYR A 203 17.10 -6.37 3.37
CA TYR A 203 18.04 -6.00 4.43
C TYR A 203 17.33 -5.62 5.74
N HIS A 204 16.03 -5.29 5.70
CA HIS A 204 15.25 -4.90 6.87
C HIS A 204 14.72 -6.13 7.61
N GLY A 205 15.42 -6.54 8.67
CA GLY A 205 15.13 -7.78 9.42
C GLY A 205 13.69 -7.85 9.97
N ALA A 206 13.06 -6.72 10.35
CA ALA A 206 11.68 -6.71 10.80
C ALA A 206 10.69 -7.05 9.66
N SER A 207 10.98 -6.61 8.42
CA SER A 207 10.20 -7.00 7.23
C SER A 207 10.32 -8.49 6.96
N ILE A 208 11.50 -9.06 7.08
CA ILE A 208 11.74 -10.51 6.92
C ILE A 208 11.00 -11.34 7.97
N ALA A 209 10.97 -10.90 9.23
CA ALA A 209 10.18 -11.56 10.27
C ALA A 209 8.67 -11.56 9.92
N THR A 210 8.15 -10.44 9.44
CA THR A 210 6.77 -10.31 8.98
C THR A 210 6.49 -11.21 7.77
N ALA A 211 7.39 -11.24 6.78
CA ALA A 211 7.27 -12.08 5.59
C ALA A 211 7.22 -13.56 5.96
N THR A 212 8.09 -14.01 6.86
CA THR A 212 8.13 -15.38 7.36
C THR A 212 6.82 -15.78 8.06
N GLU A 213 6.30 -14.90 8.91
CA GLU A 213 5.02 -15.14 9.60
C GLU A 213 3.85 -15.22 8.60
N ARG A 214 3.82 -14.35 7.60
CA ARG A 214 2.78 -14.33 6.56
C ARG A 214 2.82 -15.58 5.68
N ALA A 215 4.01 -16.04 5.28
CA ALA A 215 4.17 -17.29 4.53
C ALA A 215 3.65 -18.50 5.32
N ALA A 216 3.99 -18.58 6.61
CA ALA A 216 3.49 -19.63 7.49
C ALA A 216 1.95 -19.59 7.62
N LYS A 217 1.35 -18.41 7.82
CA LYS A 217 -0.11 -18.22 7.85
C LYS A 217 -0.80 -18.61 6.54
N ALA A 218 -0.13 -18.36 5.41
CA ALA A 218 -0.61 -18.71 4.08
C ALA A 218 -0.40 -20.19 3.73
N GLY A 219 0.24 -20.99 4.60
CA GLY A 219 0.53 -22.40 4.37
C GLY A 219 1.57 -22.64 3.28
N VAL A 220 2.39 -21.64 2.95
CA VAL A 220 3.45 -21.74 1.94
C VAL A 220 4.68 -22.40 2.54
N THR A 221 5.18 -23.45 1.88
CA THR A 221 6.31 -24.25 2.35
C THR A 221 7.54 -24.19 1.43
N ASN A 222 7.41 -23.57 0.28
CA ASN A 222 8.44 -23.42 -0.75
C ASN A 222 8.93 -21.97 -0.91
N ALA A 223 8.68 -21.12 0.09
CA ALA A 223 9.24 -19.78 0.20
C ALA A 223 10.08 -19.66 1.47
N TYR A 224 11.28 -19.10 1.33
CA TYR A 224 12.23 -18.83 2.41
C TYR A 224 12.56 -17.34 2.42
N PHE A 225 12.90 -16.80 3.60
CA PHE A 225 13.18 -15.38 3.74
C PHE A 225 14.51 -15.16 4.47
N GLU A 226 15.34 -14.28 3.92
CA GLU A 226 16.68 -13.99 4.42
C GLU A 226 16.89 -12.48 4.61
N ALA A 227 17.43 -12.11 5.78
CA ALA A 227 17.82 -10.73 6.06
C ALA A 227 19.24 -10.49 5.53
N ALA A 228 19.35 -9.95 4.32
CA ALA A 228 20.63 -9.70 3.65
C ALA A 228 20.54 -8.47 2.72
N ASP A 229 21.70 -7.85 2.48
CA ASP A 229 21.83 -6.76 1.50
C ASP A 229 21.82 -7.31 0.07
N ALA A 230 21.21 -6.59 -0.87
CA ALA A 230 21.13 -6.97 -2.28
C ALA A 230 22.50 -7.21 -2.95
N THR A 231 23.59 -6.70 -2.38
CA THR A 231 24.96 -6.86 -2.89
C THR A 231 25.74 -8.02 -2.24
N SER A 232 25.18 -8.63 -1.18
CA SER A 232 25.91 -9.59 -0.34
C SER A 232 25.14 -10.83 0.09
N TYR A 233 23.90 -11.04 -0.45
CA TYR A 233 23.13 -12.24 -0.11
C TYR A 233 23.83 -13.52 -0.64
N GLU A 234 23.74 -14.59 0.14
CA GLU A 234 24.27 -15.89 -0.24
C GLU A 234 23.29 -16.62 -1.16
N GLY A 235 23.77 -17.03 -2.30
CA GLY A 235 22.98 -17.83 -3.24
C GLY A 235 23.42 -17.64 -4.68
N GLY A 236 23.06 -18.59 -5.52
CA GLY A 236 23.35 -18.59 -6.93
C GLY A 236 22.44 -19.57 -7.67
N ASP A 237 22.66 -19.68 -8.96
CA ASP A 237 21.91 -20.59 -9.83
C ASP A 237 20.39 -20.33 -9.82
N TYR A 238 19.99 -19.03 -9.73
CA TYR A 238 18.60 -18.64 -9.87
C TYR A 238 18.19 -18.59 -11.34
N ASP A 239 17.04 -19.19 -11.65
CA ASP A 239 16.39 -19.08 -12.96
C ASP A 239 15.69 -17.74 -13.17
N LEU A 240 15.29 -17.11 -12.08
CA LEU A 240 14.67 -15.77 -12.05
C LEU A 240 15.21 -14.99 -10.86
N ILE A 241 15.60 -13.73 -11.10
CA ILE A 241 15.84 -12.75 -10.06
C ILE A 241 14.91 -11.57 -10.31
N ALA A 242 14.04 -11.27 -9.35
CA ALA A 242 13.09 -10.19 -9.42
C ALA A 242 13.47 -9.06 -8.44
N PHE A 243 13.27 -7.81 -8.87
CA PHE A 243 13.31 -6.61 -8.06
C PHE A 243 11.99 -5.88 -8.27
N LEU A 244 11.03 -6.12 -7.40
CA LEU A 244 9.71 -5.55 -7.51
C LEU A 244 9.64 -4.29 -6.63
N ASP A 245 9.71 -3.12 -7.28
CA ASP A 245 9.75 -1.78 -6.65
C ASP A 245 10.93 -1.54 -5.67
N ALA A 246 11.99 -2.33 -5.76
CA ALA A 246 13.12 -2.24 -4.85
C ALA A 246 14.39 -1.65 -5.50
N LEU A 247 14.47 -1.61 -6.83
CA LEU A 247 15.70 -1.29 -7.57
C LEU A 247 16.22 0.13 -7.27
N SER A 248 15.32 1.08 -7.06
CA SER A 248 15.67 2.48 -6.72
C SER A 248 16.24 2.65 -5.30
N HIS A 249 16.07 1.65 -4.44
CA HIS A 249 16.55 1.65 -3.06
C HIS A 249 17.86 0.86 -2.89
N CYS A 250 18.25 0.09 -3.91
CA CYS A 250 19.52 -0.62 -3.91
C CYS A 250 20.64 0.36 -4.19
N SER A 251 21.55 0.54 -3.22
CA SER A 251 22.77 1.33 -3.41
C SER A 251 23.74 0.58 -4.32
N PHE A 252 23.60 0.74 -5.63
CA PHE A 252 24.64 0.32 -6.57
C PHE A 252 25.81 1.31 -6.44
N ARG A 253 26.84 0.97 -5.67
CA ARG A 253 28.14 1.65 -5.64
C ARG A 253 29.12 1.01 -6.60
#